data_7796dd6376b422c59c2f0c5e7764cb11
#
_entry.id   7796dd6376b422c59c2f0c5e7764cb11
#
_cell.length_a   1.000
_cell.length_b   1.000
_cell.length_c   1.000
_cell.angle_alpha   90.00
_cell.angle_beta   90.00
_cell.angle_gamma   90.00
#
_symmetry.space_group_name_H-M   'P 1'
#
loop_
_entity.id
_entity.type
_entity.pdbx_description
1 polymer ?
#
loop_
_entity_poly.entity_id
_entity_poly.type
_entity_poly.pdbx_seq_one_letter_code
_entity_poly.pdbx_strand_id
1 'polypeptide(L)'
;MQVYSCAELMSAAHALGGRVDFESGLPDALPVLAGWQQVQSMDSGLVLYLSRSQDMVGGRSQNCLPAGITASFLLQGQAEVVIANQRLQMDSRRTGSPAMLVHLREEEAFQRHWQAGREETKVSLHLGQDWLSRQLDGIASAGLTRLRLSHARNQAWQPPAPLLRRAAALFGAETAEPPLLASLQRESFALEVAASVVRSVIAEREAPAPSAHLRRCVDQLQQWLQSGEADGLTINQMARRLGTNAVDLQSTFQQLHGSSIAAWLRALRLQRAHDALLQRRVSVDVAASLAGYAHTSSFSAAFKRQFGRSPSRIR
;
A
#
# COMPACT_ATOMS: atom_id res chain seq x y z
N MET A 1 -5.74 12.51 -27.42
CA MET A 1 -5.83 11.64 -26.22
C MET A 1 -5.40 10.26 -26.66
N GLN A 2 -4.34 9.74 -26.08
CA GLN A 2 -3.82 8.41 -26.39
C GLN A 2 -4.72 7.35 -25.75
N VAL A 3 -4.96 6.25 -26.46
CA VAL A 3 -5.73 5.10 -25.94
C VAL A 3 -4.76 3.94 -25.78
N TYR A 4 -4.80 3.30 -24.62
CA TYR A 4 -3.94 2.16 -24.29
C TYR A 4 -4.76 0.88 -24.20
N SER A 5 -4.33 -0.15 -24.88
CA SER A 5 -4.85 -1.52 -24.74
C SER A 5 -4.27 -2.23 -23.51
N CYS A 6 -4.82 -3.40 -23.15
CA CYS A 6 -4.25 -4.27 -22.13
C CYS A 6 -2.77 -4.54 -22.39
N ALA A 7 -2.43 -5.00 -23.61
CA ALA A 7 -1.07 -5.35 -24.00
C ALA A 7 -0.09 -4.16 -23.91
N GLU A 8 -0.53 -2.96 -24.34
CA GLU A 8 0.29 -1.76 -24.27
C GLU A 8 0.58 -1.31 -22.83
N LEU A 9 -0.40 -1.40 -21.93
CA LEU A 9 -0.18 -1.09 -20.51
C LEU A 9 0.72 -2.12 -19.84
N MET A 10 0.56 -3.40 -20.14
CA MET A 10 1.45 -4.45 -19.63
C MET A 10 2.88 -4.25 -20.11
N SER A 11 3.07 -3.94 -21.40
CA SER A 11 4.39 -3.64 -22.00
C SER A 11 5.03 -2.40 -21.38
N ALA A 12 4.26 -1.32 -21.21
CA ALA A 12 4.76 -0.08 -20.59
C ALA A 12 5.18 -0.29 -19.12
N ALA A 13 4.41 -1.06 -18.37
CA ALA A 13 4.77 -1.40 -16.99
C ALA A 13 6.06 -2.23 -16.94
N HIS A 14 6.21 -3.22 -17.82
CA HIS A 14 7.41 -4.06 -17.89
C HIS A 14 8.67 -3.24 -18.24
N ALA A 15 8.55 -2.30 -19.17
CA ALA A 15 9.66 -1.41 -19.55
C ALA A 15 10.14 -0.53 -18.38
N LEU A 16 9.29 -0.30 -17.36
CA LEU A 16 9.59 0.47 -16.15
C LEU A 16 10.00 -0.42 -14.95
N GLY A 17 10.25 -1.73 -15.21
CA GLY A 17 10.60 -2.69 -14.16
C GLY A 17 9.42 -3.13 -13.29
N GLY A 18 8.19 -2.75 -13.66
CA GLY A 18 6.96 -3.16 -13.01
C GLY A 18 6.24 -4.29 -13.75
N ARG A 19 5.12 -4.74 -13.19
CA ARG A 19 4.25 -5.73 -13.81
C ARG A 19 2.80 -5.33 -13.60
N VAL A 20 2.03 -5.32 -14.68
CA VAL A 20 0.57 -5.13 -14.65
C VAL A 20 -0.08 -6.40 -15.20
N ASP A 21 -0.88 -7.06 -14.38
CA ASP A 21 -1.70 -8.19 -14.79
C ASP A 21 -3.17 -7.80 -14.63
N PHE A 22 -3.97 -7.95 -15.69
CA PHE A 22 -5.42 -7.79 -15.62
C PHE A 22 -6.07 -9.10 -15.17
N GLU A 23 -7.25 -9.02 -14.55
CA GLU A 23 -8.07 -10.20 -14.27
C GLU A 23 -8.29 -10.99 -15.56
N SER A 24 -8.16 -12.31 -15.48
CA SER A 24 -8.24 -13.23 -16.63
C SER A 24 -9.51 -13.03 -17.46
N GLY A 25 -9.35 -12.88 -18.77
CA GLY A 25 -10.43 -12.81 -19.74
C GLY A 25 -10.56 -11.50 -20.51
N LEU A 26 -9.77 -10.46 -20.22
CA LEU A 26 -9.74 -9.27 -21.06
C LEU A 26 -8.86 -9.54 -22.30
N PRO A 27 -9.36 -9.27 -23.52
CA PRO A 27 -8.55 -9.39 -24.74
C PRO A 27 -7.36 -8.41 -24.72
N ASP A 28 -6.20 -8.84 -25.20
CA ASP A 28 -4.98 -8.01 -25.26
C ASP A 28 -5.17 -6.69 -25.99
N ALA A 29 -5.97 -6.68 -27.05
CA ALA A 29 -6.27 -5.51 -27.85
C ALA A 29 -7.38 -4.62 -27.26
N LEU A 30 -8.01 -5.01 -26.13
CA LEU A 30 -9.09 -4.25 -25.54
C LEU A 30 -8.57 -2.88 -25.05
N PRO A 31 -9.17 -1.75 -25.49
CA PRO A 31 -8.88 -0.44 -24.92
C PRO A 31 -9.30 -0.39 -23.46
N VAL A 32 -8.37 -0.13 -22.56
CA VAL A 32 -8.64 -0.14 -21.10
C VAL A 32 -8.44 1.22 -20.46
N LEU A 33 -7.58 2.06 -21.04
CA LEU A 33 -7.27 3.39 -20.52
C LEU A 33 -7.17 4.39 -21.66
N ALA A 34 -7.78 5.55 -21.50
CA ALA A 34 -7.57 6.70 -22.37
C ALA A 34 -6.92 7.82 -21.58
N GLY A 35 -5.95 8.52 -22.19
CA GLY A 35 -5.34 9.67 -21.52
C GLY A 35 -3.89 9.90 -21.88
N TRP A 36 -3.15 10.40 -20.89
CA TRP A 36 -1.75 10.71 -20.96
C TRP A 36 -1.05 10.26 -19.68
N GLN A 37 0.13 9.68 -19.84
CA GLN A 37 0.95 9.21 -18.74
C GLN A 37 2.41 9.58 -19.00
N GLN A 38 3.10 10.01 -17.96
CA GLN A 38 4.53 10.24 -17.99
C GLN A 38 5.18 9.69 -16.73
N VAL A 39 6.27 8.96 -16.93
CA VAL A 39 7.13 8.47 -15.87
C VAL A 39 8.52 9.01 -16.07
N GLN A 40 9.11 9.54 -15.02
CA GLN A 40 10.49 10.00 -15.01
C GLN A 40 11.23 9.40 -13.82
N SER A 41 12.21 8.53 -14.13
CA SER A 41 13.20 8.07 -13.17
C SER A 41 14.35 9.08 -13.12
N MET A 42 14.79 9.42 -11.91
CA MET A 42 15.85 10.38 -11.66
C MET A 42 17.09 9.64 -11.16
N ASP A 43 18.27 10.18 -11.45
CA ASP A 43 19.55 9.62 -11.00
C ASP A 43 19.63 9.56 -9.46
N SER A 44 18.89 10.43 -8.78
CA SER A 44 18.74 10.40 -7.32
C SER A 44 18.07 9.14 -6.78
N GLY A 45 17.32 8.37 -7.61
CA GLY A 45 16.51 7.22 -7.23
C GLY A 45 15.05 7.57 -6.91
N LEU A 46 14.63 8.80 -7.20
CA LEU A 46 13.23 9.21 -7.19
C LEU A 46 12.55 8.80 -8.50
N VAL A 47 11.30 8.36 -8.44
CA VAL A 47 10.48 8.09 -9.63
C VAL A 47 9.19 8.89 -9.55
N LEU A 48 9.03 9.84 -10.48
CA LEU A 48 7.83 10.66 -10.62
C LEU A 48 6.92 10.08 -11.67
N TYR A 49 5.67 9.89 -11.32
CA TYR A 49 4.60 9.46 -12.21
C TYR A 49 3.51 10.52 -12.26
N LEU A 50 3.21 10.99 -13.47
CA LEU A 50 2.13 11.93 -13.76
C LEU A 50 1.12 11.25 -14.68
N SER A 51 -0.16 11.32 -14.37
CA SER A 51 -1.21 10.76 -15.22
C SER A 51 -2.46 11.62 -15.25
N ARG A 52 -3.02 11.77 -16.45
CA ARG A 52 -4.39 12.24 -16.68
C ARG A 52 -5.07 11.17 -17.51
N SER A 53 -6.00 10.44 -16.92
CA SER A 53 -6.55 9.25 -17.53
C SER A 53 -8.02 9.05 -17.23
N GLN A 54 -8.67 8.31 -18.14
CA GLN A 54 -10.04 7.83 -18.01
C GLN A 54 -10.04 6.31 -18.14
N ASP A 55 -10.64 5.62 -17.18
CA ASP A 55 -10.86 4.18 -17.25
C ASP A 55 -11.92 3.88 -18.32
N MET A 56 -11.58 3.05 -19.29
CA MET A 56 -12.53 2.66 -20.35
C MET A 56 -13.31 1.40 -20.01
N VAL A 57 -12.79 0.61 -19.06
CA VAL A 57 -13.39 -0.64 -18.61
C VAL A 57 -13.51 -0.67 -17.10
N GLY A 58 -14.37 -1.55 -16.58
CA GLY A 58 -14.39 -1.95 -15.18
C GLY A 58 -13.53 -3.19 -14.97
N GLY A 59 -13.11 -3.45 -13.71
CA GLY A 59 -12.33 -4.64 -13.38
C GLY A 59 -11.22 -4.35 -12.37
N ARG A 60 -10.20 -5.20 -12.38
CA ARG A 60 -9.05 -5.09 -11.50
C ARG A 60 -7.77 -5.38 -12.26
N SER A 61 -6.71 -4.69 -11.89
CA SER A 61 -5.35 -5.06 -12.29
C SER A 61 -4.48 -5.23 -11.07
N GLN A 62 -3.50 -6.10 -11.18
CA GLN A 62 -2.50 -6.34 -10.16
C GLN A 62 -1.15 -5.79 -10.62
N ASN A 63 -0.50 -5.04 -9.76
CA ASN A 63 0.81 -4.44 -9.96
C ASN A 63 1.69 -4.73 -8.75
N CYS A 64 2.99 -4.40 -8.85
CA CYS A 64 3.91 -4.40 -7.73
C CYS A 64 4.35 -2.98 -7.39
N LEU A 65 4.44 -2.69 -6.10
CA LEU A 65 5.08 -1.48 -5.57
C LEU A 65 6.39 -1.88 -4.90
N PRO A 66 7.51 -1.25 -5.28
CA PRO A 66 8.80 -1.53 -4.67
C PRO A 66 8.87 -1.04 -3.21
N ALA A 67 9.88 -1.51 -2.46
CA ALA A 67 10.18 -1.01 -1.13
C ALA A 67 10.53 0.48 -1.14
N GLY A 68 10.02 1.22 -0.16
CA GLY A 68 10.19 2.66 -0.05
C GLY A 68 8.91 3.37 0.37
N ILE A 69 8.84 4.67 0.12
CA ILE A 69 7.65 5.49 0.35
C ILE A 69 7.04 5.86 -1.00
N THR A 70 5.77 5.58 -1.17
CA THR A 70 4.98 6.09 -2.31
C THR A 70 3.98 7.13 -1.82
N ALA A 71 4.15 8.36 -2.26
CA ALA A 71 3.24 9.46 -2.03
C ALA A 71 2.41 9.71 -3.29
N SER A 72 1.10 9.61 -3.19
CA SER A 72 0.18 9.85 -4.31
C SER A 72 -0.87 10.86 -3.93
N PHE A 73 -1.25 11.74 -4.86
CA PHE A 73 -2.36 12.67 -4.67
C PHE A 73 -3.09 12.96 -5.98
N LEU A 74 -4.36 13.30 -5.84
CA LEU A 74 -5.23 13.66 -6.95
C LEU A 74 -5.38 15.17 -7.04
N LEU A 75 -5.23 15.70 -8.26
CA LEU A 75 -5.69 17.04 -8.61
C LEU A 75 -7.18 17.00 -8.98
N GLN A 76 -7.63 15.91 -9.60
CA GLN A 76 -9.01 15.70 -10.01
C GLN A 76 -9.37 14.21 -10.00
N GLY A 77 -10.64 13.91 -9.70
CA GLY A 77 -11.21 12.58 -9.82
C GLY A 77 -11.11 11.73 -8.57
N GLN A 78 -11.14 10.44 -8.76
CA GLN A 78 -11.13 9.42 -7.72
C GLN A 78 -10.21 8.27 -8.12
N ALA A 79 -9.54 7.66 -7.12
CA ALA A 79 -8.76 6.45 -7.30
C ALA A 79 -8.99 5.48 -6.14
N GLU A 80 -8.98 4.19 -6.45
CA GLU A 80 -9.11 3.13 -5.47
C GLU A 80 -8.06 2.06 -5.72
N VAL A 81 -7.31 1.74 -4.68
CA VAL A 81 -6.29 0.70 -4.69
C VAL A 81 -6.38 -0.16 -3.42
N VAL A 82 -5.91 -1.40 -3.52
CA VAL A 82 -5.72 -2.29 -2.37
C VAL A 82 -4.24 -2.63 -2.28
N ILE A 83 -3.61 -2.31 -1.16
CA ILE A 83 -2.20 -2.59 -0.87
C ILE A 83 -2.13 -3.38 0.43
N ALA A 84 -1.44 -4.52 0.44
CA ALA A 84 -1.31 -5.38 1.63
C ALA A 84 -2.68 -5.64 2.31
N ASN A 85 -3.74 -5.89 1.52
CA ASN A 85 -5.13 -6.08 1.94
C ASN A 85 -5.80 -4.85 2.59
N GLN A 86 -5.21 -3.67 2.51
CA GLN A 86 -5.81 -2.41 2.93
C GLN A 86 -6.41 -1.69 1.71
N ARG A 87 -7.70 -1.41 1.75
CA ARG A 87 -8.39 -0.62 0.73
C ARG A 87 -8.15 0.85 0.97
N LEU A 88 -7.53 1.51 0.03
CA LEU A 88 -7.20 2.93 0.05
C LEU A 88 -7.98 3.65 -1.04
N GLN A 89 -8.67 4.70 -0.65
CA GLN A 89 -9.47 5.52 -1.55
C GLN A 89 -8.98 6.97 -1.50
N MET A 90 -8.77 7.56 -2.66
CA MET A 90 -8.52 8.98 -2.83
C MET A 90 -9.70 9.60 -3.58
N ASP A 91 -10.14 10.77 -3.13
CA ASP A 91 -11.19 11.55 -3.78
C ASP A 91 -10.85 13.04 -3.66
N SER A 92 -10.61 13.69 -4.79
CA SER A 92 -10.26 15.11 -4.84
C SER A 92 -11.38 16.05 -4.37
N ARG A 93 -12.62 15.56 -4.28
CA ARG A 93 -13.80 16.32 -3.83
C ARG A 93 -13.98 16.27 -2.32
N ARG A 94 -13.32 15.30 -1.65
CA ARG A 94 -13.45 15.11 -0.19
C ARG A 94 -12.33 15.81 0.54
N THR A 95 -12.67 16.71 1.43
CA THR A 95 -11.73 17.38 2.32
C THR A 95 -10.97 16.33 3.15
N GLY A 96 -9.64 16.30 3.03
CA GLY A 96 -8.77 15.39 3.78
C GLY A 96 -8.51 14.03 3.16
N SER A 97 -9.02 13.74 1.95
CA SER A 97 -8.81 12.45 1.29
C SER A 97 -8.27 12.51 -0.16
N PRO A 98 -7.60 13.59 -0.60
CA PRO A 98 -7.06 13.63 -1.96
C PRO A 98 -5.70 12.94 -2.10
N ALA A 99 -5.09 12.52 -1.01
CA ALA A 99 -3.72 12.01 -1.00
C ALA A 99 -3.54 10.80 -0.10
N MET A 100 -2.53 9.99 -0.42
CA MET A 100 -2.07 8.88 0.40
C MET A 100 -0.54 8.85 0.46
N LEU A 101 0.00 8.34 1.56
CA LEU A 101 1.41 8.08 1.76
C LEU A 101 1.56 6.66 2.29
N VAL A 102 2.16 5.78 1.49
CA VAL A 102 2.33 4.37 1.83
C VAL A 102 3.81 4.06 1.95
N HIS A 103 4.20 3.45 3.07
CA HIS A 103 5.55 2.94 3.29
C HIS A 103 5.56 1.41 3.22
N LEU A 104 6.47 0.86 2.41
CA LEU A 104 6.72 -0.56 2.26
C LEU A 104 8.18 -0.88 2.60
N ARG A 105 8.41 -1.89 3.44
CA ARG A 105 9.77 -2.38 3.75
C ARG A 105 10.29 -3.35 2.70
N GLU A 106 9.39 -4.00 1.98
CA GLU A 106 9.65 -4.95 0.90
C GLU A 106 8.63 -4.72 -0.19
N GLU A 107 8.90 -5.26 -1.37
CA GLU A 107 7.98 -5.18 -2.50
C GLU A 107 6.62 -5.80 -2.14
N GLU A 108 5.53 -5.14 -2.49
CA GLU A 108 4.17 -5.58 -2.24
C GLU A 108 3.31 -5.49 -3.49
N ALA A 109 2.45 -6.48 -3.66
CA ALA A 109 1.41 -6.44 -4.68
C ALA A 109 0.35 -5.40 -4.32
N PHE A 110 -0.03 -4.58 -5.28
CA PHE A 110 -1.20 -3.73 -5.15
C PHE A 110 -2.19 -3.98 -6.28
N GLN A 111 -3.47 -3.88 -5.95
CA GLN A 111 -4.56 -3.99 -6.92
C GLN A 111 -5.14 -2.61 -7.18
N ARG A 112 -5.27 -2.25 -8.46
CA ARG A 112 -6.06 -1.09 -8.89
C ARG A 112 -7.44 -1.56 -9.29
N HIS A 113 -8.46 -0.88 -8.76
CA HIS A 113 -9.84 -1.08 -9.17
C HIS A 113 -10.17 -0.11 -10.30
N TRP A 114 -10.61 -0.64 -11.42
CA TRP A 114 -11.02 0.09 -12.61
C TRP A 114 -12.52 0.29 -12.61
N GLN A 115 -12.96 1.46 -13.00
CA GLN A 115 -14.39 1.77 -13.12
C GLN A 115 -14.62 2.55 -14.41
N ALA A 116 -15.33 1.96 -15.37
CA ALA A 116 -15.60 2.60 -16.66
C ALA A 116 -16.14 4.03 -16.50
N GLY A 117 -15.57 4.96 -17.25
CA GLY A 117 -15.90 6.37 -17.19
C GLY A 117 -15.26 7.16 -16.06
N ARG A 118 -14.54 6.52 -15.14
CA ARG A 118 -13.85 7.23 -14.06
C ARG A 118 -12.62 7.97 -14.58
N GLU A 119 -12.54 9.24 -14.24
CA GLU A 119 -11.42 10.11 -14.59
C GLU A 119 -10.53 10.37 -13.36
N GLU A 120 -9.23 10.48 -13.59
CA GLU A 120 -8.27 10.91 -12.60
C GLU A 120 -7.15 11.77 -13.20
N THR A 121 -6.75 12.81 -12.48
CA THR A 121 -5.49 13.52 -12.68
C THR A 121 -4.66 13.33 -11.43
N LYS A 122 -3.59 12.55 -11.55
CA LYS A 122 -2.83 12.02 -10.41
C LYS A 122 -1.35 12.30 -10.55
N VAL A 123 -0.75 12.61 -9.40
CA VAL A 123 0.69 12.63 -9.19
C VAL A 123 1.04 11.51 -8.22
N SER A 124 2.10 10.75 -8.55
CA SER A 124 2.71 9.82 -7.61
C SER A 124 4.22 9.99 -7.61
N LEU A 125 4.82 10.05 -6.45
CA LEU A 125 6.27 10.04 -6.26
C LEU A 125 6.66 8.82 -5.43
N HIS A 126 7.59 8.03 -5.96
CA HIS A 126 8.21 6.95 -5.23
C HIS A 126 9.61 7.38 -4.76
N LEU A 127 9.85 7.25 -3.45
CA LEU A 127 11.13 7.45 -2.78
C LEU A 127 11.66 6.06 -2.46
N GLY A 128 12.60 5.57 -3.26
CA GLY A 128 13.17 4.23 -3.10
C GLY A 128 13.93 4.06 -1.78
N GLN A 129 14.08 2.83 -1.33
CA GLN A 129 14.72 2.49 -0.05
C GLN A 129 16.15 3.01 0.04
N ASP A 130 16.90 2.95 -1.06
CA ASP A 130 18.30 3.46 -1.11
C ASP A 130 18.35 4.97 -0.96
N TRP A 131 17.42 5.69 -1.60
CA TRP A 131 17.29 7.13 -1.45
C TRP A 131 16.97 7.50 0.00
N LEU A 132 15.99 6.84 0.60
CA LEU A 132 15.62 7.08 1.99
C LEU A 132 16.79 6.80 2.95
N SER A 133 17.54 5.73 2.73
CA SER A 133 18.69 5.39 3.55
C SER A 133 19.76 6.45 3.48
N ARG A 134 20.10 6.93 2.28
CA ARG A 134 21.12 7.98 2.11
C ARG A 134 20.71 9.34 2.68
N GLN A 135 19.43 9.74 2.48
CA GLN A 135 18.95 11.07 2.87
C GLN A 135 18.58 11.17 4.35
N LEU A 136 18.21 10.06 4.97
CA LEU A 136 17.72 10.03 6.35
C LEU A 136 18.74 9.41 7.32
N ASP A 137 19.97 9.19 6.84
CA ASP A 137 21.07 8.72 7.71
C ASP A 137 21.42 9.78 8.76
N GLY A 138 21.63 9.34 10.00
CA GLY A 138 21.93 10.24 11.11
C GLY A 138 20.77 11.10 11.63
N ILE A 139 19.59 11.06 10.99
CA ILE A 139 18.42 11.78 11.48
C ILE A 139 17.65 10.93 12.49
N ALA A 140 17.58 11.40 13.73
CA ALA A 140 16.78 10.77 14.78
C ALA A 140 15.41 11.46 14.87
N SER A 141 14.33 10.71 14.60
CA SER A 141 12.96 11.14 14.89
C SER A 141 12.06 9.95 15.19
N ALA A 142 11.05 10.16 16.03
CA ALA A 142 10.08 9.14 16.37
C ALA A 142 9.31 8.64 15.11
N GLY A 143 8.99 9.54 14.19
CA GLY A 143 8.33 9.21 12.94
C GLY A 143 9.19 8.31 12.05
N LEU A 144 10.49 8.59 11.92
CA LEU A 144 11.42 7.74 11.16
C LEU A 144 11.64 6.38 11.80
N THR A 145 11.77 6.33 13.13
CA THR A 145 11.87 5.05 13.85
C THR A 145 10.62 4.20 13.60
N ARG A 146 9.46 4.80 13.68
CA ARG A 146 8.18 4.13 13.44
C ARG A 146 8.05 3.68 11.97
N LEU A 147 8.48 4.52 11.03
CA LEU A 147 8.53 4.17 9.62
C LEU A 147 9.41 2.93 9.39
N ARG A 148 10.62 2.89 9.94
CA ARG A 148 11.56 1.77 9.81
C ARG A 148 11.03 0.46 10.39
N LEU A 149 10.19 0.52 11.43
CA LEU A 149 9.62 -0.64 12.10
C LEU A 149 8.30 -1.14 11.46
N SER A 150 7.60 -0.29 10.69
CA SER A 150 6.31 -0.63 10.10
C SER A 150 6.45 -1.09 8.65
N HIS A 151 5.62 -2.07 8.25
CA HIS A 151 5.42 -2.47 6.85
C HIS A 151 3.98 -2.18 6.45
N ALA A 152 3.76 -1.83 5.17
CA ALA A 152 2.46 -1.50 4.61
C ALA A 152 1.70 -0.41 5.39
N ARG A 153 2.47 0.55 5.92
CA ARG A 153 1.90 1.66 6.67
C ARG A 153 1.30 2.69 5.71
N ASN A 154 0.01 2.94 5.87
CA ASN A 154 -0.67 4.07 5.24
C ASN A 154 -0.74 5.22 6.25
N GLN A 155 -0.26 6.40 5.85
CA GLN A 155 -0.28 7.61 6.67
C GLN A 155 -1.08 8.69 5.96
N ALA A 156 -1.90 9.41 6.73
CA ALA A 156 -2.55 10.61 6.22
C ALA A 156 -1.51 11.68 5.91
N TRP A 157 -1.54 12.19 4.69
CA TRP A 157 -0.68 13.27 4.22
C TRP A 157 -1.50 14.22 3.38
N GLN A 158 -1.26 15.51 3.55
CA GLN A 158 -1.89 16.54 2.73
C GLN A 158 -0.80 17.35 2.03
N PRO A 159 -0.73 17.30 0.69
CA PRO A 159 0.18 18.15 -0.06
C PRO A 159 -0.18 19.62 0.17
N PRO A 160 0.81 20.49 0.46
CA PRO A 160 0.57 21.92 0.64
C PRO A 160 -0.01 22.57 -0.62
N ALA A 161 -0.83 23.60 -0.47
CA ALA A 161 -1.45 24.29 -1.60
C ALA A 161 -0.47 24.79 -2.68
N PRO A 162 0.75 25.30 -2.36
CA PRO A 162 1.74 25.63 -3.38
C PRO A 162 2.15 24.44 -4.24
N LEU A 163 2.29 23.25 -3.64
CA LEU A 163 2.66 22.01 -4.33
C LEU A 163 1.55 21.54 -5.27
N LEU A 164 0.28 21.67 -4.87
CA LEU A 164 -0.87 21.39 -5.73
C LEU A 164 -0.92 22.32 -6.95
N ARG A 165 -0.64 23.61 -6.75
CA ARG A 165 -0.57 24.57 -7.88
C ARG A 165 0.56 24.25 -8.86
N ARG A 166 1.74 23.90 -8.35
CA ARG A 166 2.87 23.46 -9.20
C ARG A 166 2.55 22.19 -9.96
N ALA A 167 1.94 21.21 -9.29
CA ALA A 167 1.48 20.00 -9.95
C ALA A 167 0.52 20.33 -11.12
N ALA A 168 -0.48 21.19 -10.88
CA ALA A 168 -1.42 21.60 -11.93
C ALA A 168 -0.72 22.26 -13.13
N ALA A 169 0.30 23.09 -12.88
CA ALA A 169 1.09 23.72 -13.93
C ALA A 169 1.85 22.70 -14.80
N LEU A 170 2.37 21.61 -14.22
CA LEU A 170 3.04 20.56 -15.01
C LEU A 170 2.11 19.86 -16.01
N PHE A 171 0.81 19.75 -15.70
CA PHE A 171 -0.18 19.19 -16.63
C PHE A 171 -0.62 20.19 -17.74
N GLY A 172 -0.30 21.47 -17.59
CA GLY A 172 -0.59 22.50 -18.59
C GLY A 172 0.58 22.81 -19.53
N ALA A 173 1.81 22.47 -19.15
CA ALA A 173 3.04 22.86 -19.84
C ALA A 173 3.46 21.90 -20.99
N GLU A 174 2.65 20.91 -21.33
CA GLU A 174 3.02 19.79 -22.21
C GLU A 174 3.47 20.13 -23.64
N THR A 175 3.26 21.35 -24.11
CA THR A 175 3.43 21.65 -25.54
C THR A 175 4.42 22.78 -25.88
N ALA A 176 4.94 23.51 -24.91
CA ALA A 176 5.64 24.77 -25.17
C ALA A 176 7.12 24.83 -24.75
N GLU A 177 7.60 23.91 -23.92
CA GLU A 177 8.96 24.00 -23.37
C GLU A 177 9.95 23.01 -23.98
N PRO A 178 11.25 23.39 -24.08
CA PRO A 178 12.30 22.47 -24.46
C PRO A 178 12.32 21.23 -23.52
N PRO A 179 12.56 20.02 -24.06
CA PRO A 179 12.51 18.76 -23.26
C PRO A 179 13.42 18.81 -22.02
N LEU A 180 14.59 19.44 -22.12
CA LEU A 180 15.51 19.59 -20.99
C LEU A 180 14.88 20.43 -19.85
N LEU A 181 14.28 21.57 -20.17
CA LEU A 181 13.66 22.43 -19.15
C LEU A 181 12.46 21.73 -18.50
N ALA A 182 11.64 21.07 -19.30
CA ALA A 182 10.54 20.27 -18.79
C ALA A 182 11.02 19.12 -17.86
N SER A 183 12.14 18.49 -18.17
CA SER A 183 12.76 17.48 -17.32
C SER A 183 13.25 18.08 -15.99
N LEU A 184 13.96 19.20 -16.03
CA LEU A 184 14.46 19.89 -14.83
C LEU A 184 13.32 20.39 -13.93
N GLN A 185 12.22 20.87 -14.53
CA GLN A 185 11.04 21.28 -13.76
C GLN A 185 10.40 20.12 -13.02
N ARG A 186 10.27 18.94 -13.68
CA ARG A 186 9.74 17.73 -13.05
C ARG A 186 10.65 17.23 -11.93
N GLU A 187 11.97 17.29 -12.11
CA GLU A 187 12.93 16.92 -11.09
C GLU A 187 12.87 17.86 -9.88
N SER A 188 12.85 19.17 -10.10
CA SER A 188 12.65 20.17 -9.05
C SER A 188 11.35 19.93 -8.29
N PHE A 189 10.26 19.65 -9.00
CA PHE A 189 8.98 19.34 -8.39
C PHE A 189 9.02 18.04 -7.56
N ALA A 190 9.67 16.99 -8.07
CA ALA A 190 9.82 15.73 -7.33
C ALA A 190 10.57 15.93 -6.00
N LEU A 191 11.63 16.76 -6.00
CA LEU A 191 12.36 17.13 -4.78
C LEU A 191 11.48 17.90 -3.78
N GLU A 192 10.58 18.77 -4.26
CA GLU A 192 9.63 19.46 -3.36
C GLU A 192 8.61 18.50 -2.76
N VAL A 193 8.08 17.56 -3.55
CA VAL A 193 7.19 16.51 -3.03
C VAL A 193 7.95 15.68 -1.99
N ALA A 194 9.17 15.23 -2.29
CA ALA A 194 10.02 14.47 -1.37
C ALA A 194 10.26 15.22 -0.06
N ALA A 195 10.61 16.51 -0.13
CA ALA A 195 10.80 17.36 1.05
C ALA A 195 9.51 17.48 1.89
N SER A 196 8.34 17.61 1.24
CA SER A 196 7.05 17.65 1.92
C SER A 196 6.73 16.32 2.63
N VAL A 197 7.00 15.20 1.97
CA VAL A 197 6.82 13.85 2.53
C VAL A 197 7.73 13.63 3.73
N VAL A 198 9.02 13.89 3.58
CA VAL A 198 10.02 13.74 4.66
C VAL A 198 9.67 14.63 5.86
N ARG A 199 9.26 15.87 5.61
CA ARG A 199 8.79 16.78 6.68
C ARG A 199 7.59 16.18 7.42
N SER A 200 6.61 15.62 6.71
CA SER A 200 5.44 14.98 7.32
C SER A 200 5.84 13.78 8.19
N VAL A 201 6.79 12.96 7.72
CA VAL A 201 7.30 11.81 8.47
C VAL A 201 8.07 12.25 9.72
N ILE A 202 8.97 13.24 9.59
CA ILE A 202 9.78 13.74 10.71
C ILE A 202 8.91 14.47 11.74
N ALA A 203 7.94 15.27 11.27
CA ALA A 203 7.04 16.04 12.14
C ALA A 203 6.00 15.17 12.84
N GLU A 204 5.90 13.90 12.49
CA GLU A 204 5.00 12.98 13.17
C GLU A 204 5.42 12.88 14.65
N ARG A 205 4.63 13.56 15.50
CA ARG A 205 4.84 13.50 16.94
C ARG A 205 4.67 12.07 17.42
N GLU A 206 5.38 11.70 18.47
CA GLU A 206 5.03 10.50 19.21
C GLU A 206 3.54 10.58 19.51
N ALA A 207 2.77 9.63 18.98
CA ALA A 207 1.43 9.45 19.47
C ALA A 207 1.56 9.28 20.97
N PRO A 208 0.78 9.98 21.79
CA PRO A 208 0.89 9.85 23.25
C PRO A 208 0.94 8.37 23.59
N ALA A 209 1.86 8.02 24.47
CA ALA A 209 2.03 6.62 24.89
C ALA A 209 0.64 6.08 25.28
N PRO A 210 0.23 4.90 24.81
CA PRO A 210 -1.08 4.36 25.15
C PRO A 210 -1.25 4.33 26.65
N SER A 211 -2.43 4.64 27.13
CA SER A 211 -2.71 4.58 28.57
C SER A 211 -2.36 3.18 29.13
N ALA A 212 -2.03 3.10 30.39
CA ALA A 212 -1.74 1.83 31.04
C ALA A 212 -2.92 0.83 30.90
N HIS A 213 -4.15 1.34 30.82
CA HIS A 213 -5.34 0.53 30.56
C HIS A 213 -5.30 -0.07 29.14
N LEU A 214 -5.08 0.74 28.10
CA LEU A 214 -5.03 0.28 26.70
C LEU A 214 -3.86 -0.70 26.46
N ARG A 215 -2.71 -0.49 27.09
CA ARG A 215 -1.60 -1.46 27.04
C ARG A 215 -2.02 -2.81 27.59
N ARG A 216 -2.63 -2.85 28.79
CA ARG A 216 -3.16 -4.09 29.36
C ARG A 216 -4.19 -4.77 28.48
N CYS A 217 -5.08 -4.00 27.83
CA CYS A 217 -6.05 -4.54 26.87
C CYS A 217 -5.34 -5.22 25.68
N VAL A 218 -4.28 -4.63 25.16
CA VAL A 218 -3.50 -5.20 24.05
C VAL A 218 -2.73 -6.44 24.50
N ASP A 219 -2.10 -6.42 25.66
CA ASP A 219 -1.38 -7.58 26.22
C ASP A 219 -2.34 -8.76 26.43
N GLN A 220 -3.52 -8.50 26.96
CA GLN A 220 -4.55 -9.52 27.15
C GLN A 220 -5.11 -10.01 25.81
N LEU A 221 -5.32 -9.11 24.83
CA LEU A 221 -5.71 -9.51 23.48
C LEU A 221 -4.66 -10.43 22.85
N GLN A 222 -3.37 -10.12 23.00
CA GLN A 222 -2.29 -10.95 22.48
C GLN A 222 -2.33 -12.37 23.08
N GLN A 223 -2.58 -12.50 24.36
CA GLN A 223 -2.78 -13.80 25.02
C GLN A 223 -3.97 -14.56 24.43
N TRP A 224 -5.12 -13.90 24.23
CA TRP A 224 -6.30 -14.52 23.61
C TRP A 224 -6.05 -14.95 22.16
N LEU A 225 -5.32 -14.14 21.39
CA LEU A 225 -4.92 -14.52 20.03
C LEU A 225 -4.00 -15.75 20.03
N GLN A 226 -3.07 -15.84 20.99
CA GLN A 226 -2.15 -16.97 21.14
C GLN A 226 -2.84 -18.23 21.66
N SER A 227 -3.75 -18.13 22.62
CA SER A 227 -4.48 -19.26 23.18
C SER A 227 -5.61 -19.78 22.28
N GLY A 228 -6.10 -18.94 21.36
CA GLY A 228 -7.28 -19.24 20.53
C GLY A 228 -8.60 -18.75 21.12
N GLU A 229 -8.60 -18.13 22.29
CA GLU A 229 -9.80 -17.55 22.90
C GLU A 229 -10.46 -16.46 22.04
N ALA A 230 -9.66 -15.80 21.18
CA ALA A 230 -10.14 -14.82 20.24
C ALA A 230 -10.70 -15.43 18.94
N ASP A 231 -10.58 -16.74 18.74
CA ASP A 231 -11.06 -17.39 17.53
C ASP A 231 -12.59 -17.28 17.43
N GLY A 232 -13.07 -16.77 16.28
CA GLY A 232 -14.50 -16.52 16.06
C GLY A 232 -15.04 -15.20 16.62
N LEU A 233 -14.25 -14.42 17.35
CA LEU A 233 -14.66 -13.11 17.82
C LEU A 233 -14.39 -12.02 16.76
N THR A 234 -15.34 -11.11 16.61
CA THR A 234 -15.10 -9.87 15.86
C THR A 234 -14.28 -8.89 16.69
N ILE A 235 -13.60 -7.94 16.06
CA ILE A 235 -12.80 -6.91 16.75
C ILE A 235 -13.67 -6.11 17.73
N ASN A 236 -14.93 -5.83 17.37
CA ASN A 236 -15.87 -5.15 18.27
C ASN A 236 -16.18 -5.98 19.52
N GLN A 237 -16.31 -7.29 19.39
CA GLN A 237 -16.54 -8.18 20.54
C GLN A 237 -15.29 -8.28 21.40
N MET A 238 -14.11 -8.38 20.81
CA MET A 238 -12.83 -8.36 21.54
C MET A 238 -12.69 -7.06 22.35
N ALA A 239 -12.90 -5.91 21.71
CA ALA A 239 -12.80 -4.60 22.35
C ALA A 239 -13.79 -4.46 23.52
N ARG A 240 -15.05 -4.86 23.35
CA ARG A 240 -16.06 -4.82 24.43
C ARG A 240 -15.67 -5.70 25.62
N ARG A 241 -15.17 -6.91 25.37
CA ARG A 241 -14.72 -7.82 26.45
C ARG A 241 -13.52 -7.28 27.22
N LEU A 242 -12.66 -6.50 26.54
CA LEU A 242 -11.49 -5.84 27.12
C LEU A 242 -11.81 -4.49 27.78
N GLY A 243 -13.07 -4.05 27.76
CA GLY A 243 -13.46 -2.78 28.35
C GLY A 243 -12.99 -1.56 27.58
N THR A 244 -12.87 -1.67 26.24
CA THR A 244 -12.45 -0.59 25.35
C THR A 244 -13.32 -0.58 24.07
N ASN A 245 -13.03 0.33 23.15
CA ASN A 245 -13.66 0.37 21.83
C ASN A 245 -12.71 -0.18 20.73
N ALA A 246 -13.28 -0.53 19.58
CA ALA A 246 -12.52 -1.14 18.49
C ALA A 246 -11.46 -0.21 17.88
N VAL A 247 -11.71 1.10 17.88
CA VAL A 247 -10.79 2.10 17.32
C VAL A 247 -9.54 2.19 18.18
N ASP A 248 -9.72 2.37 19.48
CA ASP A 248 -8.61 2.48 20.44
C ASP A 248 -7.82 1.17 20.52
N LEU A 249 -8.50 0.02 20.51
CA LEU A 249 -7.85 -1.28 20.52
C LEU A 249 -6.99 -1.50 19.28
N GLN A 250 -7.54 -1.22 18.08
CA GLN A 250 -6.82 -1.38 16.82
C GLN A 250 -5.63 -0.42 16.70
N SER A 251 -5.84 0.86 17.04
CA SER A 251 -4.79 1.87 16.96
C SER A 251 -3.66 1.56 17.94
N THR A 252 -3.99 1.16 19.18
CA THR A 252 -3.01 0.79 20.20
C THR A 252 -2.25 -0.47 19.81
N PHE A 253 -2.95 -1.49 19.31
CA PHE A 253 -2.32 -2.73 18.83
C PHE A 253 -1.35 -2.44 17.69
N GLN A 254 -1.78 -1.64 16.70
CA GLN A 254 -0.93 -1.21 15.60
C GLN A 254 0.29 -0.41 16.08
N GLN A 255 0.11 0.46 17.08
CA GLN A 255 1.19 1.25 17.66
C GLN A 255 2.22 0.39 18.38
N LEU A 256 1.79 -0.63 19.13
CA LEU A 256 2.68 -1.49 19.90
C LEU A 256 3.33 -2.62 19.10
N HIS A 257 2.61 -3.19 18.12
CA HIS A 257 3.06 -4.36 17.37
C HIS A 257 3.41 -4.08 15.90
N GLY A 258 3.19 -2.86 15.41
CA GLY A 258 3.50 -2.48 14.01
C GLY A 258 2.58 -3.12 12.96
N SER A 259 1.59 -3.92 13.38
CA SER A 259 0.67 -4.64 12.49
C SER A 259 -0.77 -4.58 12.97
N SER A 260 -1.75 -4.76 12.07
CA SER A 260 -3.15 -4.82 12.46
C SER A 260 -3.46 -6.15 13.18
N ILE A 261 -4.48 -6.14 14.06
CA ILE A 261 -4.98 -7.34 14.74
C ILE A 261 -5.32 -8.45 13.72
N ALA A 262 -5.95 -8.08 12.59
CA ALA A 262 -6.32 -9.03 11.55
C ALA A 262 -5.10 -9.64 10.84
N ALA A 263 -4.06 -8.84 10.57
CA ALA A 263 -2.82 -9.33 9.97
C ALA A 263 -2.08 -10.27 10.94
N TRP A 264 -1.99 -9.88 12.22
CA TRP A 264 -1.40 -10.71 13.27
C TRP A 264 -2.12 -12.06 13.42
N LEU A 265 -3.45 -12.06 13.51
CA LEU A 265 -4.25 -13.28 13.63
C LEU A 265 -4.07 -14.19 12.40
N ARG A 266 -4.01 -13.60 11.20
CA ARG A 266 -3.75 -14.37 9.97
C ARG A 266 -2.38 -15.03 10.00
N ALA A 267 -1.33 -14.30 10.37
CA ALA A 267 0.02 -14.84 10.47
C ALA A 267 0.09 -15.98 11.49
N LEU A 268 -0.56 -15.80 12.65
CA LEU A 268 -0.61 -16.80 13.70
C LEU A 268 -1.33 -18.09 13.26
N ARG A 269 -2.47 -17.95 12.54
CA ARG A 269 -3.22 -19.11 11.99
C ARG A 269 -2.41 -19.86 10.93
N LEU A 270 -1.71 -19.14 10.06
CA LEU A 270 -0.81 -19.75 9.09
C LEU A 270 0.35 -20.47 9.76
N GLN A 271 0.91 -19.92 10.87
CA GLN A 271 1.95 -20.58 11.65
C GLN A 271 1.44 -21.88 12.28
N ARG A 272 0.26 -21.87 12.89
CA ARG A 272 -0.35 -23.09 13.47
C ARG A 272 -0.59 -24.17 12.39
N ALA A 273 -1.04 -23.77 11.20
CA ALA A 273 -1.22 -24.68 10.07
C ALA A 273 0.12 -25.25 9.58
N HIS A 274 1.16 -24.43 9.54
CA HIS A 274 2.52 -24.85 9.20
C HIS A 274 3.04 -25.88 10.21
N ASP A 275 2.90 -25.65 11.50
CA ASP A 275 3.36 -26.56 12.54
C ASP A 275 2.59 -27.89 12.51
N ALA A 276 1.29 -27.84 12.24
CA ALA A 276 0.47 -29.03 12.05
C ALA A 276 0.91 -29.88 10.83
N LEU A 277 1.29 -29.24 9.73
CA LEU A 277 1.84 -29.91 8.56
C LEU A 277 3.21 -30.53 8.83
N LEU A 278 4.12 -29.80 9.48
CA LEU A 278 5.46 -30.29 9.84
C LEU A 278 5.39 -31.56 10.71
N GLN A 279 4.46 -31.58 11.64
CA GLN A 279 4.26 -32.74 12.50
C GLN A 279 3.55 -33.91 11.78
N ARG A 280 3.29 -33.79 10.46
CA ARG A 280 2.56 -34.77 9.63
C ARG A 280 1.21 -35.20 10.21
N ARG A 281 0.57 -34.30 10.99
CA ARG A 281 -0.67 -34.65 11.68
C ARG A 281 -1.93 -34.39 10.86
N VAL A 282 -1.80 -33.59 9.76
CA VAL A 282 -2.99 -33.16 9.02
C VAL A 282 -2.72 -33.12 7.51
N SER A 283 -3.78 -33.22 6.69
CA SER A 283 -3.73 -32.96 5.25
C SER A 283 -3.68 -31.46 4.96
N VAL A 284 -3.37 -31.08 3.71
CA VAL A 284 -3.35 -29.66 3.28
C VAL A 284 -4.76 -29.05 3.42
N ASP A 285 -5.81 -29.81 3.18
CA ASP A 285 -7.19 -29.33 3.32
C ASP A 285 -7.56 -29.03 4.79
N VAL A 286 -7.14 -29.92 5.70
CA VAL A 286 -7.32 -29.69 7.14
C VAL A 286 -6.50 -28.50 7.62
N ALA A 287 -5.26 -28.36 7.13
CA ALA A 287 -4.42 -27.19 7.44
C ALA A 287 -5.03 -25.88 6.94
N ALA A 288 -5.66 -25.88 5.75
CA ALA A 288 -6.38 -24.73 5.21
C ALA A 288 -7.57 -24.35 6.12
N SER A 289 -8.34 -25.33 6.56
CA SER A 289 -9.46 -25.13 7.50
C SER A 289 -8.99 -24.59 8.85
N LEU A 290 -7.88 -25.13 9.40
CA LEU A 290 -7.24 -24.63 10.65
C LEU A 290 -6.78 -23.18 10.52
N ALA A 291 -6.30 -22.79 9.32
CA ALA A 291 -5.92 -21.41 9.04
C ALA A 291 -7.11 -20.50 8.74
N GLY A 292 -8.34 -21.02 8.72
CA GLY A 292 -9.57 -20.25 8.48
C GLY A 292 -9.83 -19.94 7.01
N TYR A 293 -9.28 -20.72 6.07
CA TYR A 293 -9.51 -20.55 4.64
C TYR A 293 -10.60 -21.51 4.15
N ALA A 294 -11.56 -20.97 3.42
CA ALA A 294 -12.62 -21.76 2.80
C ALA A 294 -12.12 -22.57 1.59
N HIS A 295 -11.03 -22.14 0.93
CA HIS A 295 -10.46 -22.77 -0.25
C HIS A 295 -8.97 -23.03 -0.09
N THR A 296 -8.55 -24.24 -0.39
CA THR A 296 -7.14 -24.70 -0.32
C THR A 296 -6.22 -23.92 -1.25
N SER A 297 -6.72 -23.42 -2.39
CA SER A 297 -5.97 -22.58 -3.31
C SER A 297 -5.57 -21.24 -2.68
N SER A 298 -6.51 -20.57 -2.02
CA SER A 298 -6.28 -19.30 -1.30
C SER A 298 -5.32 -19.49 -0.12
N PHE A 299 -5.46 -20.59 0.62
CA PHE A 299 -4.51 -21.00 1.66
C PHE A 299 -3.11 -21.21 1.10
N SER A 300 -2.97 -22.00 0.03
CA SER A 300 -1.68 -22.31 -0.57
C SER A 300 -0.93 -21.08 -1.06
N ALA A 301 -1.65 -20.11 -1.65
CA ALA A 301 -1.08 -18.84 -2.06
C ALA A 301 -0.59 -18.01 -0.86
N ALA A 302 -1.41 -17.87 0.20
CA ALA A 302 -1.06 -17.15 1.41
C ALA A 302 0.11 -17.83 2.16
N PHE A 303 0.08 -19.16 2.23
CA PHE A 303 1.12 -19.97 2.86
C PHE A 303 2.47 -19.84 2.13
N LYS A 304 2.47 -19.95 0.78
CA LYS A 304 3.68 -19.77 -0.02
C LYS A 304 4.26 -18.37 0.15
N ARG A 305 3.40 -17.34 0.21
CA ARG A 305 3.84 -15.94 0.44
C ARG A 305 4.51 -15.79 1.81
N GLN A 306 4.01 -16.45 2.86
CA GLN A 306 4.55 -16.32 4.22
C GLN A 306 5.80 -17.17 4.47
N PHE A 307 5.85 -18.39 3.92
CA PHE A 307 6.92 -19.37 4.21
C PHE A 307 7.84 -19.67 3.02
N GLY A 308 7.64 -19.02 1.87
CA GLY A 308 8.44 -19.21 0.67
C GLY A 308 8.24 -20.55 -0.06
N ARG A 309 7.47 -21.48 0.54
CA ARG A 309 7.24 -22.85 0.03
C ARG A 309 5.75 -23.18 0.03
N SER A 310 5.31 -24.03 -0.91
CA SER A 310 3.93 -24.52 -0.90
C SER A 310 3.67 -25.49 0.25
N PRO A 311 2.43 -25.57 0.79
CA PRO A 311 2.10 -26.48 1.89
C PRO A 311 2.42 -27.94 1.58
N SER A 312 2.25 -28.36 0.31
CA SER A 312 2.54 -29.71 -0.16
C SER A 312 4.03 -30.09 -0.13
N ARG A 313 4.94 -29.12 -0.05
CA ARG A 313 6.40 -29.34 0.03
C ARG A 313 6.96 -29.36 1.46
N ILE A 314 6.12 -29.20 2.45
CA ILE A 314 6.51 -29.23 3.88
C ILE A 314 6.41 -30.63 4.49
N ARG A 315 6.03 -31.60 3.69
CA ARG A 315 5.95 -33.01 4.11
C ARG A 315 7.33 -33.66 4.16
#